data_3e655dde1b1bce2a7eaa401adc7e1f08
#
_entry.id   3e655dde1b1bce2a7eaa401adc7e1f08
#
_cell.length_a   1.000
_cell.length_b   1.000
_cell.length_c   1.000
_cell.angle_alpha   90.00
_cell.angle_beta   90.00
_cell.angle_gamma   90.00
#
_symmetry.space_group_name_H-M   'P 1'
#
loop_
_entity.id
_entity.type
_entity.pdbx_description
1 polymer ?
#
loop_
_entity_poly.entity_id
_entity_poly.type
_entity_poly.pdbx_seq_one_letter_code
_entity_poly.pdbx_strand_id
1 'polypeptide(L)'
;VYICDKFKVMRKVHLISVTEPLVLDLALAIHEKGYDVSVSGNGITEDVIAKLHAAGCTCHGNGWFPERLTKDNNFVVLGATVKQDNPELIRAKELGLLILSIPEFIFQRTKEKTRVVVAGSRGKKTIISMIIRALQRQKLAFDYALTSEIPLLPNRVHMSYEARIALIEGDEHVTSALEKRFQLEFFRPHIAILTNLSWTPDTDHPTPDAYYDTFRNFTTLIEREGKLIYFEGDPA
;
A
#
# COMPACT_ATOMS: atom_id res chain seq x y z
N VAL A 1 33.87 13.04 -6.37
CA VAL A 1 34.44 11.77 -5.88
C VAL A 1 33.29 10.91 -5.42
N TYR A 2 32.81 9.99 -6.29
CA TYR A 2 31.81 8.99 -5.94
C TYR A 2 32.49 7.90 -5.13
N ILE A 3 32.28 7.91 -3.82
CA ILE A 3 32.59 6.76 -2.98
C ILE A 3 31.49 5.74 -3.24
N CYS A 4 31.86 4.69 -3.96
CA CYS A 4 31.04 3.53 -4.26
C CYS A 4 30.66 2.87 -2.92
N ASP A 5 29.37 2.88 -2.60
CA ASP A 5 28.77 2.25 -1.41
C ASP A 5 28.85 0.72 -1.53
N LYS A 6 30.04 0.17 -1.22
CA LYS A 6 30.32 -1.28 -1.25
C LYS A 6 29.77 -2.08 -0.07
N PHE A 7 29.03 -1.41 0.85
CA PHE A 7 28.30 -2.05 1.93
C PHE A 7 26.85 -1.60 1.93
N LYS A 8 26.11 -2.01 0.90
CA LYS A 8 24.64 -1.95 0.94
C LYS A 8 24.19 -2.97 1.98
N VAL A 9 24.07 -2.57 3.23
CA VAL A 9 23.40 -3.40 4.25
C VAL A 9 22.00 -3.69 3.70
N MET A 10 21.77 -4.95 3.36
CA MET A 10 20.50 -5.39 2.81
C MET A 10 19.43 -5.16 3.87
N ARG A 11 18.48 -4.27 3.60
CA ARG A 11 17.43 -3.93 4.57
C ARG A 11 16.48 -5.10 4.72
N LYS A 12 16.28 -5.55 5.95
CA LYS A 12 15.38 -6.65 6.28
C LYS A 12 13.99 -6.12 6.59
N VAL A 13 13.01 -6.66 5.92
CA VAL A 13 11.59 -6.27 6.07
C VAL A 13 10.78 -7.51 6.37
N HIS A 14 9.88 -7.41 7.35
CA HIS A 14 8.92 -8.45 7.63
C HIS A 14 7.49 -7.95 7.35
N LEU A 15 6.71 -8.74 6.60
CA LEU A 15 5.30 -8.43 6.34
C LEU A 15 4.41 -9.43 7.08
N ILE A 16 3.50 -8.92 7.88
CA ILE A 16 2.51 -9.70 8.63
C ILE A 16 1.19 -9.71 7.88
N SER A 17 0.58 -10.88 7.70
CA SER A 17 -0.70 -11.12 6.99
C SER A 17 -0.59 -11.12 5.46
N VAL A 18 0.33 -11.93 4.92
CA VAL A 18 0.56 -12.05 3.46
C VAL A 18 -0.57 -12.74 2.69
N THR A 19 -1.60 -13.22 3.37
CA THR A 19 -2.80 -13.78 2.73
C THR A 19 -3.62 -12.76 1.96
N GLU A 20 -3.44 -11.47 2.26
CA GLU A 20 -4.05 -10.39 1.48
C GLU A 20 -3.29 -10.23 0.16
N PRO A 21 -3.98 -10.23 -1.00
CA PRO A 21 -3.31 -10.15 -2.31
C PRO A 21 -2.41 -8.91 -2.47
N LEU A 22 -2.81 -7.78 -1.89
CA LEU A 22 -2.00 -6.55 -1.90
C LEU A 22 -0.70 -6.73 -1.10
N VAL A 23 -0.75 -7.42 0.05
CA VAL A 23 0.44 -7.68 0.89
C VAL A 23 1.41 -8.62 0.17
N LEU A 24 0.88 -9.63 -0.52
CA LEU A 24 1.70 -10.54 -1.33
C LEU A 24 2.44 -9.78 -2.45
N ASP A 25 1.70 -9.00 -3.25
CA ASP A 25 2.29 -8.24 -4.35
C ASP A 25 3.26 -7.16 -3.83
N LEU A 26 2.99 -6.59 -2.65
CA LEU A 26 3.88 -5.66 -1.98
C LEU A 26 5.20 -6.34 -1.54
N ALA A 27 5.12 -7.55 -0.96
CA ALA A 27 6.30 -8.32 -0.57
C ALA A 27 7.22 -8.59 -1.76
N LEU A 28 6.65 -8.99 -2.90
CA LEU A 28 7.38 -9.22 -4.13
C LEU A 28 8.03 -7.94 -4.65
N ALA A 29 7.28 -6.82 -4.70
CA ALA A 29 7.79 -5.53 -5.16
C ALA A 29 8.91 -4.98 -4.26
N ILE A 30 8.84 -5.20 -2.95
CA ILE A 30 9.90 -4.81 -2.00
C ILE A 30 11.15 -5.67 -2.23
N HIS A 31 10.98 -6.98 -2.44
CA HIS A 31 12.09 -7.89 -2.73
C HIS A 31 12.81 -7.52 -4.03
N GLU A 32 12.08 -7.22 -5.11
CA GLU A 32 12.64 -6.74 -6.37
C GLU A 32 13.49 -5.45 -6.21
N LYS A 33 13.25 -4.69 -5.14
CA LYS A 33 14.08 -3.52 -4.76
C LYS A 33 15.35 -3.89 -4.00
N GLY A 34 15.63 -5.18 -3.81
CA GLY A 34 16.83 -5.67 -3.14
C GLY A 34 16.73 -5.65 -1.63
N TYR A 35 15.52 -5.73 -1.07
CA TYR A 35 15.33 -5.98 0.36
C TYR A 35 15.31 -7.47 0.64
N ASP A 36 15.80 -7.86 1.81
CA ASP A 36 15.61 -9.19 2.38
C ASP A 36 14.20 -9.24 3.00
N VAL A 37 13.30 -9.94 2.34
CA VAL A 37 11.87 -9.95 2.70
C VAL A 37 11.49 -11.28 3.33
N SER A 38 10.95 -11.20 4.53
CA SER A 38 10.27 -12.30 5.19
C SER A 38 8.78 -12.01 5.35
N VAL A 39 7.97 -13.05 5.31
CA VAL A 39 6.51 -12.93 5.39
C VAL A 39 5.92 -13.99 6.31
N SER A 40 4.76 -13.67 6.88
CA SER A 40 3.96 -14.56 7.69
C SER A 40 2.47 -14.38 7.40
N GLY A 41 1.66 -15.34 7.79
CA GLY A 41 0.22 -15.24 7.67
C GLY A 41 -0.48 -16.53 8.06
N ASN A 42 -1.73 -16.42 8.48
CA ASN A 42 -2.56 -17.58 8.79
C ASN A 42 -3.49 -17.86 7.60
N GLY A 43 -3.49 -19.09 7.10
CA GLY A 43 -4.23 -19.45 5.88
C GLY A 43 -3.43 -19.31 4.58
N ILE A 44 -2.10 -19.23 4.66
CA ILE A 44 -1.24 -19.23 3.48
C ILE A 44 -1.30 -20.61 2.80
N THR A 45 -1.61 -20.62 1.52
CA THR A 45 -1.63 -21.86 0.71
C THR A 45 -0.23 -22.24 0.25
N GLU A 46 -0.03 -23.53 -0.07
CA GLU A 46 1.26 -24.03 -0.58
C GLU A 46 1.69 -23.33 -1.86
N ASP A 47 0.73 -22.96 -2.74
CA ASP A 47 1.02 -22.22 -3.98
C ASP A 47 1.59 -20.82 -3.70
N VAL A 48 1.06 -20.13 -2.68
CA VAL A 48 1.58 -18.81 -2.26
C VAL A 48 2.97 -18.95 -1.66
N ILE A 49 3.21 -19.98 -0.83
CA ILE A 49 4.54 -20.26 -0.27
C ILE A 49 5.54 -20.54 -1.40
N ALA A 50 5.17 -21.39 -2.37
CA ALA A 50 6.00 -21.70 -3.52
C ALA A 50 6.32 -20.43 -4.37
N LYS A 51 5.32 -19.59 -4.61
CA LYS A 51 5.49 -18.31 -5.32
C LYS A 51 6.47 -17.38 -4.59
N LEU A 52 6.36 -17.27 -3.28
CA LEU A 52 7.25 -16.45 -2.45
C LEU A 52 8.69 -16.97 -2.49
N HIS A 53 8.89 -18.27 -2.30
CA HIS A 53 10.21 -18.88 -2.36
C HIS A 53 10.84 -18.77 -3.75
N ALA A 54 10.06 -18.99 -4.81
CA ALA A 54 10.54 -18.80 -6.18
C ALA A 54 11.00 -17.37 -6.48
N ALA A 55 10.37 -16.39 -5.84
CA ALA A 55 10.75 -14.99 -5.92
C ALA A 55 11.93 -14.61 -5.00
N GLY A 56 12.38 -15.49 -4.10
CA GLY A 56 13.46 -15.23 -3.14
C GLY A 56 13.01 -14.63 -1.80
N CYS A 57 11.69 -14.55 -1.55
CA CYS A 57 11.16 -14.13 -0.26
C CYS A 57 11.17 -15.30 0.73
N THR A 58 11.42 -15.03 2.00
CA THR A 58 11.39 -16.05 3.06
C THR A 58 9.97 -16.19 3.62
N CYS A 59 9.40 -17.40 3.53
CA CYS A 59 8.16 -17.78 4.20
C CYS A 59 8.39 -19.08 4.96
N HIS A 60 8.14 -19.06 6.28
CA HIS A 60 8.39 -20.23 7.12
C HIS A 60 7.23 -21.25 7.15
N GLY A 61 6.15 -20.94 6.44
CA GLY A 61 4.95 -21.75 6.39
C GLY A 61 3.70 -20.98 6.82
N ASN A 62 2.64 -21.73 7.08
CA ASN A 62 1.37 -21.16 7.54
C ASN A 62 1.43 -20.89 9.05
N GLY A 63 1.18 -19.66 9.50
CA GLY A 63 1.15 -19.25 10.90
C GLY A 63 2.02 -18.04 11.22
N TRP A 64 2.32 -17.89 12.51
CA TRP A 64 3.07 -16.78 13.08
C TRP A 64 4.37 -17.30 13.72
N PHE A 65 5.49 -16.62 13.47
CA PHE A 65 6.84 -17.03 13.89
C PHE A 65 7.57 -15.88 14.62
N PRO A 66 7.08 -15.42 15.80
CA PRO A 66 7.63 -14.27 16.52
C PRO A 66 9.11 -14.41 16.87
N GLU A 67 9.61 -15.65 17.07
CA GLU A 67 11.00 -15.95 17.35
C GLU A 67 11.95 -15.64 16.16
N ARG A 68 11.41 -15.47 14.96
CA ARG A 68 12.17 -15.10 13.76
C ARG A 68 12.39 -13.60 13.63
N LEU A 69 11.61 -12.80 14.35
CA LEU A 69 11.81 -11.37 14.42
C LEU A 69 12.98 -11.03 15.34
N THR A 70 13.93 -10.28 14.81
CA THR A 70 15.14 -9.84 15.52
C THR A 70 15.33 -8.32 15.38
N LYS A 71 16.23 -7.74 16.15
CA LYS A 71 16.59 -6.31 16.03
C LYS A 71 17.22 -5.94 14.68
N ASP A 72 17.65 -6.94 13.89
CA ASP A 72 18.19 -6.71 12.55
C ASP A 72 17.10 -6.39 11.52
N ASN A 73 15.82 -6.68 11.85
CA ASN A 73 14.71 -6.23 11.04
C ASN A 73 14.63 -4.69 11.07
N ASN A 74 14.70 -4.06 9.91
CA ASN A 74 14.65 -2.60 9.83
C ASN A 74 13.26 -2.06 10.11
N PHE A 75 12.23 -2.74 9.62
CA PHE A 75 10.83 -2.43 9.87
C PHE A 75 9.89 -3.62 9.59
N VAL A 76 8.68 -3.49 10.07
CA VAL A 76 7.58 -4.45 9.89
C VAL A 76 6.44 -3.73 9.17
N VAL A 77 5.84 -4.36 8.17
CA VAL A 77 4.64 -3.86 7.48
C VAL A 77 3.44 -4.73 7.88
N LEU A 78 2.35 -4.07 8.29
CA LEU A 78 1.13 -4.73 8.72
C LEU A 78 0.09 -4.77 7.62
N GLY A 79 -0.46 -5.96 7.35
CA GLY A 79 -1.70 -6.11 6.62
C GLY A 79 -2.90 -5.53 7.41
N ALA A 80 -3.97 -5.19 6.70
CA ALA A 80 -5.15 -4.55 7.30
C ALA A 80 -5.87 -5.43 8.33
N THR A 81 -5.78 -6.75 8.19
CA THR A 81 -6.47 -7.74 9.04
C THR A 81 -5.71 -8.12 10.31
N VAL A 82 -4.50 -7.58 10.53
CA VAL A 82 -3.67 -7.88 11.70
C VAL A 82 -4.31 -7.35 12.97
N LYS A 83 -4.54 -8.23 13.95
CA LYS A 83 -5.13 -7.90 15.24
C LYS A 83 -4.07 -7.48 16.27
N GLN A 84 -4.51 -6.83 17.34
CA GLN A 84 -3.63 -6.35 18.42
C GLN A 84 -2.92 -7.47 19.18
N ASP A 85 -3.53 -8.65 19.26
CA ASP A 85 -3.03 -9.83 19.92
C ASP A 85 -2.13 -10.72 19.04
N ASN A 86 -1.81 -10.26 17.83
CA ASN A 86 -0.90 -10.99 16.94
C ASN A 86 0.48 -11.13 17.59
N PRO A 87 1.04 -12.35 17.71
CA PRO A 87 2.28 -12.58 18.44
C PRO A 87 3.51 -11.93 17.78
N GLU A 88 3.53 -11.82 16.46
CA GLU A 88 4.63 -11.13 15.76
C GLU A 88 4.55 -9.62 15.93
N LEU A 89 3.33 -9.05 15.96
CA LEU A 89 3.15 -7.63 16.26
C LEU A 89 3.60 -7.30 17.69
N ILE A 90 3.25 -8.15 18.67
CA ILE A 90 3.69 -8.00 20.05
C ILE A 90 5.22 -8.05 20.09
N ARG A 91 5.81 -9.04 19.42
CA ARG A 91 7.27 -9.20 19.35
C ARG A 91 7.96 -8.00 18.68
N ALA A 92 7.40 -7.49 17.60
CA ALA A 92 7.92 -6.28 16.93
C ALA A 92 7.95 -5.06 17.85
N LYS A 93 6.89 -4.87 18.66
CA LYS A 93 6.83 -3.81 19.68
C LYS A 93 7.86 -4.00 20.79
N GLU A 94 8.02 -5.22 21.31
CA GLU A 94 9.06 -5.54 22.32
C GLU A 94 10.48 -5.25 21.83
N LEU A 95 10.74 -5.54 20.56
CA LEU A 95 12.04 -5.26 19.93
C LEU A 95 12.26 -3.79 19.58
N GLY A 96 11.22 -2.94 19.67
CA GLY A 96 11.26 -1.54 19.29
C GLY A 96 11.42 -1.33 17.78
N LEU A 97 10.92 -2.25 16.95
CA LEU A 97 10.98 -2.14 15.50
C LEU A 97 10.05 -1.05 14.99
N LEU A 98 10.42 -0.41 13.89
CA LEU A 98 9.52 0.49 13.17
C LEU A 98 8.38 -0.33 12.56
N ILE A 99 7.15 -0.02 12.93
CA ILE A 99 5.95 -0.70 12.45
C ILE A 99 5.19 0.28 11.56
N LEU A 100 4.90 -0.12 10.32
CA LEU A 100 4.21 0.68 9.33
C LEU A 100 2.96 -0.05 8.85
N SER A 101 1.88 0.68 8.67
CA SER A 101 0.75 0.19 7.87
C SER A 101 1.09 0.19 6.37
N ILE A 102 0.31 -0.52 5.55
CA ILE A 102 0.51 -0.53 4.09
C ILE A 102 0.43 0.89 3.50
N PRO A 103 -0.61 1.71 3.78
CA PRO A 103 -0.68 3.06 3.23
C PRO A 103 0.49 3.95 3.67
N GLU A 104 0.91 3.82 4.93
CA GLU A 104 2.05 4.55 5.46
C GLU A 104 3.36 4.15 4.75
N PHE A 105 3.57 2.86 4.54
CA PHE A 105 4.70 2.36 3.76
C PHE A 105 4.66 2.90 2.32
N ILE A 106 3.51 2.82 1.63
CA ILE A 106 3.34 3.34 0.27
C ILE A 106 3.66 4.84 0.23
N PHE A 107 3.17 5.61 1.20
CA PHE A 107 3.49 7.04 1.29
C PHE A 107 4.99 7.27 1.44
N GLN A 108 5.67 6.57 2.36
CA GLN A 108 7.12 6.71 2.56
C GLN A 108 7.92 6.40 1.29
N ARG A 109 7.45 5.46 0.46
CA ARG A 109 8.10 5.09 -0.81
C ARG A 109 7.81 6.06 -1.95
N THR A 110 6.73 6.83 -1.85
CA THR A 110 6.26 7.73 -2.91
C THR A 110 6.34 9.21 -2.54
N LYS A 111 6.86 9.57 -1.37
CA LYS A 111 6.89 10.97 -0.88
C LYS A 111 7.61 11.94 -1.81
N GLU A 112 8.64 11.48 -2.52
CA GLU A 112 9.42 12.29 -3.50
C GLU A 112 8.85 12.19 -4.93
N LYS A 113 7.68 11.58 -5.11
CA LYS A 113 7.05 11.39 -6.43
C LYS A 113 5.78 12.22 -6.54
N THR A 114 5.38 12.53 -7.76
CA THR A 114 4.06 13.08 -8.02
C THR A 114 3.01 12.00 -7.77
N ARG A 115 2.30 12.09 -6.65
CA ARG A 115 1.26 11.15 -6.27
C ARG A 115 -0.05 11.53 -6.94
N VAL A 116 -0.56 10.60 -7.76
CA VAL A 116 -1.90 10.64 -8.35
C VAL A 116 -2.75 9.64 -7.60
N VAL A 117 -3.73 10.11 -6.85
CA VAL A 117 -4.60 9.25 -6.03
C VAL A 117 -6.01 9.27 -6.62
N VAL A 118 -6.51 8.08 -6.96
CA VAL A 118 -7.86 7.89 -7.49
C VAL A 118 -8.73 7.28 -6.39
N ALA A 119 -9.70 8.02 -5.92
CA ALA A 119 -10.59 7.64 -4.82
C ALA A 119 -12.08 7.76 -5.22
N GLY A 120 -12.96 7.26 -4.38
CA GLY A 120 -14.41 7.25 -4.61
C GLY A 120 -15.00 5.84 -4.55
N SER A 121 -16.32 5.73 -4.51
CA SER A 121 -17.02 4.46 -4.32
C SER A 121 -16.99 3.53 -5.53
N ARG A 122 -17.14 4.08 -6.74
CA ARG A 122 -17.18 3.29 -7.98
C ARG A 122 -16.38 3.97 -9.08
N GLY A 123 -15.94 3.19 -10.09
CA GLY A 123 -15.24 3.73 -11.27
C GLY A 123 -13.74 3.89 -11.10
N LYS A 124 -13.17 3.74 -9.90
CA LYS A 124 -11.72 3.81 -9.66
C LYS A 124 -10.92 2.98 -10.67
N LYS A 125 -11.24 1.69 -10.80
CA LYS A 125 -10.56 0.75 -11.72
C LYS A 125 -10.57 1.21 -13.17
N THR A 126 -11.68 1.79 -13.64
CA THR A 126 -11.82 2.31 -15.01
C THR A 126 -10.90 3.51 -15.23
N ILE A 127 -10.96 4.50 -14.33
CA ILE A 127 -10.12 5.70 -14.42
C ILE A 127 -8.62 5.32 -14.32
N ILE A 128 -8.26 4.46 -13.38
CA ILE A 128 -6.89 3.94 -13.24
C ILE A 128 -6.43 3.29 -14.54
N SER A 129 -7.25 2.43 -15.17
CA SER A 129 -6.92 1.79 -16.45
C SER A 129 -6.70 2.78 -17.58
N MET A 130 -7.48 3.87 -17.61
CA MET A 130 -7.31 4.95 -18.58
C MET A 130 -5.99 5.71 -18.37
N ILE A 131 -5.67 6.03 -17.11
CA ILE A 131 -4.40 6.70 -16.76
C ILE A 131 -3.21 5.81 -17.11
N ILE A 132 -3.24 4.52 -16.77
CA ILE A 132 -2.20 3.56 -17.12
C ILE A 132 -1.96 3.52 -18.63
N ARG A 133 -3.03 3.41 -19.43
CA ARG A 133 -2.91 3.44 -20.88
C ARG A 133 -2.29 4.72 -21.41
N ALA A 134 -2.66 5.88 -20.83
CA ALA A 134 -2.09 7.17 -21.23
C ALA A 134 -0.59 7.22 -20.91
N LEU A 135 -0.18 6.82 -19.70
CA LEU A 135 1.22 6.79 -19.28
C LEU A 135 2.05 5.83 -20.14
N GLN A 136 1.54 4.63 -20.42
CA GLN A 136 2.20 3.64 -21.28
C GLN A 136 2.38 4.15 -22.72
N ARG A 137 1.35 4.81 -23.29
CA ARG A 137 1.45 5.42 -24.63
C ARG A 137 2.51 6.52 -24.71
N GLN A 138 2.66 7.29 -23.64
CA GLN A 138 3.68 8.32 -23.51
C GLN A 138 5.05 7.78 -23.13
N LYS A 139 5.17 6.46 -22.91
CA LYS A 139 6.39 5.79 -22.42
C LYS A 139 6.94 6.39 -21.12
N LEU A 140 6.06 6.88 -20.28
CA LEU A 140 6.41 7.42 -18.98
C LEU A 140 6.50 6.29 -17.96
N ALA A 141 7.63 6.23 -17.23
CA ALA A 141 7.78 5.32 -16.10
C ALA A 141 6.91 5.80 -14.94
N PHE A 142 6.17 4.87 -14.33
CA PHE A 142 5.33 5.14 -13.17
C PHE A 142 5.34 3.96 -12.19
N ASP A 143 5.26 4.30 -10.92
CA ASP A 143 4.98 3.34 -9.85
C ASP A 143 3.48 3.26 -9.62
N TYR A 144 3.03 2.18 -9.01
CA TYR A 144 1.63 2.04 -8.64
C TYR A 144 1.45 1.15 -7.41
N ALA A 145 0.39 1.46 -6.66
CA ALA A 145 -0.12 0.64 -5.56
C ALA A 145 -1.65 0.65 -5.64
N LEU A 146 -2.21 -0.50 -5.98
CA LEU A 146 -3.61 -0.68 -6.32
C LEU A 146 -4.23 -1.78 -5.47
N THR A 147 -5.44 -1.57 -4.97
CA THR A 147 -6.22 -2.59 -4.29
C THR A 147 -6.88 -3.53 -5.30
N SER A 148 -7.23 -2.99 -6.47
CA SER A 148 -7.87 -3.71 -7.56
C SER A 148 -6.84 -4.37 -8.49
N GLU A 149 -7.21 -5.51 -9.05
CA GLU A 149 -6.48 -6.15 -10.12
C GLU A 149 -6.79 -5.46 -11.47
N ILE A 150 -5.74 -5.00 -12.15
CA ILE A 150 -5.85 -4.33 -13.45
C ILE A 150 -5.23 -5.24 -14.52
N PRO A 151 -6.00 -5.72 -15.53
CA PRO A 151 -5.50 -6.66 -16.54
C PRO A 151 -4.32 -6.14 -17.37
N LEU A 152 -4.04 -4.84 -17.33
CA LEU A 152 -2.90 -4.20 -18.02
C LEU A 152 -1.58 -4.32 -17.25
N LEU A 153 -1.62 -4.81 -16.03
CA LEU A 153 -0.49 -4.86 -15.10
C LEU A 153 -0.26 -6.28 -14.59
N PRO A 154 1.00 -6.68 -14.37
CA PRO A 154 1.31 -8.03 -13.87
C PRO A 154 0.95 -8.23 -12.40
N ASN A 155 0.99 -7.18 -11.59
CA ASN A 155 0.78 -7.19 -10.15
C ASN A 155 0.01 -5.95 -9.72
N ARG A 156 -0.44 -5.88 -8.46
CA ARG A 156 -1.08 -4.68 -7.87
C ARG A 156 -0.09 -3.62 -7.42
N VAL A 157 1.17 -3.99 -7.25
CA VAL A 157 2.21 -3.09 -6.75
C VAL A 157 3.43 -3.14 -7.66
N HIS A 158 3.92 -1.98 -8.02
CA HIS A 158 5.23 -1.81 -8.67
C HIS A 158 5.93 -0.60 -8.08
N MET A 159 7.22 -0.73 -7.81
CA MET A 159 8.06 0.32 -7.27
C MET A 159 9.35 0.42 -8.06
N SER A 160 9.76 1.61 -8.43
CA SER A 160 11.02 1.88 -9.12
C SER A 160 11.76 3.04 -8.50
N TYR A 161 13.04 3.20 -8.81
CA TYR A 161 13.80 4.39 -8.42
C TYR A 161 13.64 5.52 -9.45
N GLU A 162 13.36 5.17 -10.71
CA GLU A 162 13.35 6.07 -11.86
C GLU A 162 12.01 6.78 -12.04
N ALA A 163 10.91 6.14 -11.67
CA ALA A 163 9.58 6.69 -11.84
C ALA A 163 9.38 7.94 -10.98
N ARG A 164 8.92 9.01 -11.62
CA ARG A 164 8.56 10.27 -10.95
C ARG A 164 7.07 10.35 -10.59
N ILE A 165 6.28 9.44 -11.10
CA ILE A 165 4.83 9.38 -10.89
C ILE A 165 4.52 8.14 -10.08
N ALA A 166 3.65 8.27 -9.09
CA ALA A 166 3.06 7.17 -8.34
C ALA A 166 1.54 7.23 -8.46
N LEU A 167 0.95 6.19 -9.06
CA LEU A 167 -0.50 6.02 -9.19
C LEU A 167 -1.01 5.15 -8.04
N ILE A 168 -1.87 5.70 -7.21
CA ILE A 168 -2.37 5.05 -6.00
C ILE A 168 -3.89 4.92 -6.11
N GLU A 169 -4.40 3.72 -5.87
CA GLU A 169 -5.83 3.53 -5.63
C GLU A 169 -6.14 3.86 -4.18
N GLY A 170 -6.93 4.90 -3.97
CA GLY A 170 -7.37 5.33 -2.65
C GLY A 170 -8.53 4.46 -2.16
N ASP A 171 -8.38 3.91 -0.97
CA ASP A 171 -9.42 3.17 -0.26
C ASP A 171 -9.95 4.01 0.90
N GLU A 172 -11.25 4.10 1.01
CA GLU A 172 -11.96 4.90 2.01
C GLU A 172 -12.04 4.28 3.40
N HIS A 173 -11.63 3.02 3.54
CA HIS A 173 -11.70 2.29 4.82
C HIS A 173 -10.53 2.58 5.74
N VAL A 174 -10.69 2.20 7.00
CA VAL A 174 -9.62 2.32 8.00
C VAL A 174 -8.42 1.44 7.64
N THR A 175 -7.25 1.89 8.04
CA THR A 175 -5.96 1.28 7.70
C THR A 175 -5.79 -0.11 8.30
N SER A 176 -6.22 -0.27 9.57
CA SER A 176 -6.16 -1.54 10.30
C SER A 176 -7.01 -1.45 11.57
N ALA A 177 -7.26 -2.59 12.19
CA ALA A 177 -7.90 -2.65 13.52
C ALA A 177 -7.08 -1.96 14.64
N LEU A 178 -5.81 -1.67 14.38
CA LEU A 178 -4.88 -1.05 15.33
C LEU A 178 -4.90 0.47 15.27
N GLU A 179 -5.16 1.03 14.10
CA GLU A 179 -5.15 2.45 13.83
C GLU A 179 -6.43 2.83 13.10
N LYS A 180 -7.25 3.64 13.74
CA LYS A 180 -8.53 4.11 13.19
C LYS A 180 -8.36 5.29 12.22
N ARG A 181 -7.23 5.40 11.53
CA ARG A 181 -7.04 6.36 10.46
C ARG A 181 -7.49 5.75 9.13
N PHE A 182 -8.17 6.55 8.33
CA PHE A 182 -8.54 6.15 6.99
C PHE A 182 -7.31 6.09 6.08
N GLN A 183 -7.30 5.15 5.14
CA GLN A 183 -6.15 4.97 4.23
C GLN A 183 -5.86 6.24 3.41
N LEU A 184 -6.91 6.96 3.01
CA LEU A 184 -6.81 8.22 2.27
C LEU A 184 -6.00 9.30 3.00
N GLU A 185 -5.97 9.28 4.33
CA GLU A 185 -5.26 10.28 5.14
C GLU A 185 -3.73 10.21 5.03
N PHE A 186 -3.19 9.11 4.50
CA PHE A 186 -1.74 8.94 4.37
C PHE A 186 -1.18 9.51 3.06
N PHE A 187 -1.96 9.57 1.98
CA PHE A 187 -1.38 9.68 0.64
C PHE A 187 -0.97 11.09 0.21
N ARG A 188 -1.54 12.15 0.78
CA ARG A 188 -1.20 13.56 0.46
C ARG A 188 -0.99 13.76 -1.06
N PRO A 189 -2.05 13.70 -1.88
CA PRO A 189 -1.93 13.69 -3.34
C PRO A 189 -1.46 15.03 -3.90
N HIS A 190 -0.70 14.98 -4.99
CA HIS A 190 -0.49 16.14 -5.88
C HIS A 190 -1.65 16.27 -6.86
N ILE A 191 -2.25 15.12 -7.26
CA ILE A 191 -3.45 15.08 -8.06
C ILE A 191 -4.41 14.11 -7.39
N ALA A 192 -5.51 14.63 -6.89
CA ALA A 192 -6.62 13.83 -6.36
C ALA A 192 -7.70 13.71 -7.42
N ILE A 193 -8.19 12.50 -7.66
CA ILE A 193 -9.29 12.23 -8.59
C ILE A 193 -10.40 11.56 -7.80
N LEU A 194 -11.55 12.22 -7.69
CA LEU A 194 -12.77 11.65 -7.11
C LEU A 194 -13.68 11.17 -8.24
N THR A 195 -13.95 9.87 -8.25
CA THR A 195 -14.76 9.26 -9.33
C THR A 195 -16.24 9.48 -9.14
N ASN A 196 -16.75 9.09 -7.99
CA ASN A 196 -18.09 9.42 -7.48
C ASN A 196 -18.18 9.08 -5.99
N LEU A 197 -19.15 9.64 -5.29
CA LEU A 197 -19.38 9.44 -3.86
C LEU A 197 -20.76 8.86 -3.62
N SER A 198 -20.88 7.55 -3.72
CA SER A 198 -22.13 6.82 -3.48
C SER A 198 -22.03 6.03 -2.19
N TRP A 199 -22.60 6.59 -1.12
CA TRP A 199 -22.56 5.98 0.20
C TRP A 199 -23.39 4.69 0.27
N THR A 200 -22.86 3.70 0.97
CA THR A 200 -23.54 2.49 1.42
C THR A 200 -23.11 2.24 2.86
N PRO A 201 -24.02 1.94 3.79
CA PRO A 201 -23.65 1.73 5.20
C PRO A 201 -22.64 0.59 5.36
N ASP A 202 -21.59 0.86 6.11
CA ASP A 202 -20.61 -0.13 6.55
C ASP A 202 -20.13 0.17 7.97
N THR A 203 -19.16 -0.63 8.46
CA THR A 203 -18.64 -0.48 9.82
C THR A 203 -17.87 0.83 10.01
N ASP A 204 -17.16 1.30 9.00
CA ASP A 204 -16.32 2.50 9.05
C ASP A 204 -17.17 3.77 8.78
N HIS A 205 -18.22 3.62 7.97
CA HIS A 205 -19.10 4.73 7.55
C HIS A 205 -20.57 4.40 7.84
N PRO A 206 -21.00 4.42 9.12
CA PRO A 206 -22.37 4.10 9.50
C PRO A 206 -23.40 5.14 9.02
N THR A 207 -22.95 6.35 8.67
CA THR A 207 -23.79 7.45 8.20
C THR A 207 -23.23 8.09 6.92
N PRO A 208 -24.09 8.72 6.08
CA PRO A 208 -23.62 9.48 4.92
C PRO A 208 -22.59 10.56 5.29
N ASP A 209 -22.82 11.29 6.37
CA ASP A 209 -21.93 12.37 6.81
C ASP A 209 -20.52 11.84 7.15
N ALA A 210 -20.43 10.71 7.87
CA ALA A 210 -19.15 10.09 8.18
C ALA A 210 -18.38 9.70 6.88
N TYR A 211 -19.11 9.18 5.89
CA TYR A 211 -18.56 8.84 4.59
C TYR A 211 -18.03 10.07 3.85
N TYR A 212 -18.85 11.10 3.73
CA TYR A 212 -18.45 12.34 3.03
C TYR A 212 -17.34 13.08 3.76
N ASP A 213 -17.29 13.03 5.09
CA ASP A 213 -16.22 13.64 5.88
C ASP A 213 -14.86 12.99 5.59
N THR A 214 -14.81 11.69 5.33
CA THR A 214 -13.58 11.01 4.91
C THR A 214 -13.01 11.64 3.63
N PHE A 215 -13.87 11.91 2.63
CA PHE A 215 -13.41 12.55 1.39
C PHE A 215 -13.15 14.04 1.55
N ARG A 216 -13.92 14.76 2.37
CA ARG A 216 -13.62 16.17 2.70
C ARG A 216 -12.23 16.27 3.33
N ASN A 217 -11.94 15.44 4.32
CA ASN A 217 -10.62 15.39 4.95
C ASN A 217 -9.52 15.07 3.92
N PHE A 218 -9.76 14.09 3.06
CA PHE A 218 -8.82 13.75 1.98
C PHE A 218 -8.51 14.95 1.08
N THR A 219 -9.49 15.77 0.70
CA THR A 219 -9.25 16.95 -0.13
C THR A 219 -8.40 18.01 0.55
N THR A 220 -8.45 18.10 1.89
CA THR A 220 -7.60 19.03 2.65
C THR A 220 -6.12 18.63 2.66
N LEU A 221 -5.84 17.37 2.34
CA LEU A 221 -4.48 16.80 2.31
C LEU A 221 -3.80 16.93 0.96
N ILE A 222 -4.47 17.51 -0.03
CA ILE A 222 -3.86 17.79 -1.33
C ILE A 222 -2.65 18.72 -1.14
N GLU A 223 -1.52 18.33 -1.72
CA GLU A 223 -0.28 19.11 -1.61
C GLU A 223 -0.46 20.53 -2.15
N ARG A 224 0.35 21.48 -1.65
CA ARG A 224 0.32 22.85 -2.14
C ARG A 224 0.48 22.87 -3.66
N GLU A 225 -0.37 23.62 -4.35
CA GLU A 225 -0.47 23.69 -5.83
C GLU A 225 -0.97 22.39 -6.48
N GLY A 226 -1.40 21.40 -5.69
CA GLY A 226 -2.04 20.18 -6.17
C GLY A 226 -3.40 20.45 -6.80
N LYS A 227 -3.97 19.42 -7.41
CA LYS A 227 -5.22 19.53 -8.17
C LYS A 227 -6.24 18.50 -7.69
N LEU A 228 -7.50 18.93 -7.59
CA LEU A 228 -8.65 18.07 -7.44
C LEU A 228 -9.37 17.96 -8.78
N ILE A 229 -9.63 16.74 -9.22
CA ILE A 229 -10.42 16.41 -10.41
C ILE A 229 -11.64 15.64 -9.94
N TYR A 230 -12.82 16.11 -10.23
CA TYR A 230 -14.07 15.49 -9.86
C TYR A 230 -15.15 15.76 -10.91
N PHE A 231 -16.24 15.01 -10.84
CA PHE A 231 -17.40 15.21 -11.71
C PHE A 231 -18.41 16.12 -11.00
N GLU A 232 -18.60 17.33 -11.51
CA GLU A 232 -19.50 18.34 -10.91
C GLU A 232 -20.97 17.90 -10.88
N GLY A 233 -21.36 16.99 -11.75
CA GLY A 233 -22.73 16.42 -11.78
C GLY A 233 -22.96 15.28 -10.79
N ASP A 234 -22.02 14.95 -9.91
CA ASP A 234 -22.23 14.01 -8.83
C ASP A 234 -23.18 14.64 -7.78
N PRO A 235 -24.29 13.97 -7.41
CA PRO A 235 -25.26 14.54 -6.46
C PRO A 235 -24.77 14.55 -5.01
N ALA A 236 -23.60 14.00 -4.71
CA ALA A 236 -23.03 13.91 -3.36
C ALA A 236 -22.24 15.16 -2.95
#